data_8a9304c7f2e4601e71f23a828764ec16
#
_entry.id   8a9304c7f2e4601e71f23a828764ec16
#
_cell.length_a   1.000
_cell.length_b   1.000
_cell.length_c   1.000
_cell.angle_alpha   90.00
_cell.angle_beta   90.00
_cell.angle_gamma   90.00
#
_symmetry.space_group_name_H-M   'P 1'
#
loop_
_entity.id
_entity.type
_entity.pdbx_description
1 polymer ?
#
loop_
_entity_poly.entity_id
_entity_poly.type
_entity_poly.pdbx_seq_one_letter_code
_entity_poly.pdbx_strand_id
1 'polypeptide(L)'
;STPAARRRGSLPPVYFSAVSPPTSPPPPGVDAGRALVLAREVLATEARAIDRLAGRLDASFVEAARRIHDCRGRVVVSGLGKSGHIARKLASTLASTGTPAFFVHPAEAQHGDLGMITADDVVVMLSNSGETGELVSLVPHVKRQGAAIVAITGSPASSLASAADVHLDAAVGAEACPLGLAPT
;
A
#
# COMPACT_ATOMS: atom_id res chain seq x y z
N SER A 1 -25.53 6.24 -34.94
CA SER A 1 -25.96 5.68 -33.64
C SER A 1 -25.05 6.21 -32.55
N THR A 2 -25.57 7.16 -31.77
CA THR A 2 -24.86 7.84 -30.65
C THR A 2 -24.93 6.96 -29.39
N PRO A 3 -23.86 6.69 -28.66
CA PRO A 3 -23.92 5.92 -27.43
C PRO A 3 -24.55 6.74 -26.30
N ALA A 4 -25.53 6.15 -25.63
CA ALA A 4 -26.23 6.73 -24.50
C ALA A 4 -25.32 6.96 -23.31
N ALA A 5 -25.26 8.20 -22.82
CA ALA A 5 -24.58 8.60 -21.61
C ALA A 5 -25.19 7.89 -20.39
N ARG A 6 -24.40 7.03 -19.72
CA ARG A 6 -24.75 6.43 -18.43
C ARG A 6 -24.85 7.55 -17.38
N ARG A 7 -26.03 7.75 -16.83
CA ARG A 7 -26.27 8.63 -15.69
C ARG A 7 -25.47 8.12 -14.49
N ARG A 8 -24.59 8.96 -13.95
CA ARG A 8 -23.95 8.72 -12.65
C ARG A 8 -25.03 8.82 -11.57
N GLY A 9 -25.44 7.67 -11.03
CA GLY A 9 -26.26 7.64 -9.83
C GLY A 9 -25.46 8.17 -8.65
N SER A 10 -26.01 9.17 -7.93
CA SER A 10 -25.46 9.61 -6.65
C SER A 10 -25.57 8.46 -5.65
N LEU A 11 -24.42 8.12 -5.00
CA LEU A 11 -24.40 7.17 -3.90
C LEU A 11 -25.31 7.71 -2.76
N PRO A 12 -26.12 6.86 -2.13
CA PRO A 12 -26.90 7.29 -0.98
C PRO A 12 -25.97 7.69 0.19
N PRO A 13 -26.39 8.65 1.03
CA PRO A 13 -25.60 9.04 2.19
C PRO A 13 -25.42 7.84 3.13
N VAL A 14 -24.17 7.57 3.51
CA VAL A 14 -23.85 6.54 4.52
C VAL A 14 -24.27 7.10 5.88
N TYR A 15 -25.41 6.62 6.41
CA TYR A 15 -25.82 6.92 7.77
C TYR A 15 -24.96 6.10 8.74
N PHE A 16 -24.02 6.74 9.41
CA PHE A 16 -23.42 6.17 10.60
C PHE A 16 -24.46 6.21 11.72
N SER A 17 -25.09 5.08 12.01
CA SER A 17 -25.92 4.95 13.21
C SER A 17 -25.03 5.25 14.43
N ALA A 18 -25.53 6.11 15.31
CA ALA A 18 -24.85 6.41 16.56
C ALA A 18 -24.62 5.09 17.33
N VAL A 19 -23.36 4.69 17.50
CA VAL A 19 -22.99 3.53 18.29
C VAL A 19 -23.29 3.90 19.75
N SER A 20 -24.18 3.15 20.39
CA SER A 20 -24.47 3.32 21.82
C SER A 20 -23.17 3.08 22.62
N PRO A 21 -22.92 3.88 23.66
CA PRO A 21 -21.74 3.67 24.51
C PRO A 21 -21.76 2.25 25.12
N PRO A 22 -20.61 1.62 25.31
CA PRO A 22 -20.54 0.29 25.91
C PRO A 22 -21.12 0.31 27.33
N THR A 23 -21.98 -0.67 27.61
CA THR A 23 -22.70 -0.80 28.91
C THR A 23 -21.86 -1.47 29.99
N SER A 24 -20.70 -2.05 29.66
CA SER A 24 -19.80 -2.72 30.60
C SER A 24 -18.69 -1.77 31.08
N PRO A 25 -18.32 -1.80 32.38
CA PRO A 25 -17.18 -1.05 32.87
C PRO A 25 -15.89 -1.55 32.20
N PRO A 26 -14.88 -0.66 32.02
CA PRO A 26 -13.59 -1.07 31.46
C PRO A 26 -12.91 -2.10 32.38
N PRO A 27 -12.04 -2.98 31.83
CA PRO A 27 -11.30 -3.95 32.63
C PRO A 27 -10.42 -3.25 33.67
N PRO A 28 -10.16 -3.87 34.84
CA PRO A 28 -9.33 -3.28 35.91
C PRO A 28 -7.94 -2.92 35.36
N GLY A 29 -7.45 -1.72 35.68
CA GLY A 29 -6.14 -1.21 35.24
C GLY A 29 -6.15 -0.39 33.93
N VAL A 30 -7.28 -0.25 33.25
CA VAL A 30 -7.41 0.61 32.05
C VAL A 30 -8.10 1.93 32.43
N ASP A 31 -7.41 3.03 32.25
CA ASP A 31 -8.01 4.36 32.28
C ASP A 31 -8.80 4.60 31.00
N ALA A 32 -10.13 4.46 31.11
CA ALA A 32 -11.03 4.58 29.97
C ALA A 32 -10.98 5.98 29.33
N GLY A 33 -10.82 7.05 30.10
CA GLY A 33 -10.72 8.42 29.61
C GLY A 33 -9.47 8.58 28.75
N ARG A 34 -8.33 8.15 29.27
CA ARG A 34 -7.04 8.19 28.56
C ARG A 34 -7.05 7.31 27.30
N ALA A 35 -7.63 6.11 27.36
CA ALA A 35 -7.74 5.23 26.20
C ALA A 35 -8.52 5.87 25.05
N LEU A 36 -9.64 6.53 25.33
CA LEU A 36 -10.44 7.24 24.32
C LEU A 36 -9.69 8.44 23.73
N VAL A 37 -8.96 9.19 24.54
CA VAL A 37 -8.13 10.32 24.08
C VAL A 37 -7.07 9.80 23.10
N LEU A 38 -6.28 8.78 23.49
CA LEU A 38 -5.25 8.19 22.66
C LEU A 38 -5.82 7.62 21.34
N ALA A 39 -6.96 6.92 21.39
CA ALA A 39 -7.59 6.38 20.20
C ALA A 39 -7.98 7.50 19.21
N ARG A 40 -8.53 8.60 19.69
CA ARG A 40 -8.87 9.77 18.85
C ARG A 40 -7.63 10.45 18.28
N GLU A 41 -6.55 10.56 19.05
CA GLU A 41 -5.28 11.11 18.58
C GLU A 41 -4.65 10.27 17.47
N VAL A 42 -4.66 8.94 17.62
CA VAL A 42 -4.21 8.00 16.57
C VAL A 42 -5.01 8.20 15.29
N LEU A 43 -6.33 8.10 15.35
CA LEU A 43 -7.21 8.26 14.18
C LEU A 43 -7.05 9.64 13.52
N ALA A 44 -6.89 10.70 14.32
CA ALA A 44 -6.67 12.04 13.78
C ALA A 44 -5.29 12.17 13.10
N THR A 45 -4.28 11.48 13.60
CA THR A 45 -2.94 11.47 12.99
C THR A 45 -2.95 10.72 11.66
N GLU A 46 -3.60 9.56 11.60
CA GLU A 46 -3.78 8.79 10.36
C GLU A 46 -4.59 9.58 9.32
N ALA A 47 -5.71 10.19 9.72
CA ALA A 47 -6.53 11.00 8.82
C ALA A 47 -5.73 12.15 8.19
N ARG A 48 -4.95 12.89 9.01
CA ARG A 48 -4.07 13.94 8.49
C ARG A 48 -2.97 13.42 7.56
N ALA A 49 -2.48 12.21 7.78
CA ALA A 49 -1.50 11.60 6.88
C ALA A 49 -2.11 11.27 5.51
N ILE A 50 -3.34 10.75 5.49
CA ILE A 50 -4.10 10.48 4.26
C ILE A 50 -4.41 11.77 3.51
N ASP A 51 -4.86 12.83 4.18
CA ASP A 51 -5.12 14.13 3.55
C ASP A 51 -3.87 14.71 2.89
N ARG A 52 -2.71 14.63 3.59
CA ARG A 52 -1.43 15.07 3.02
C ARG A 52 -1.00 14.22 1.83
N LEU A 53 -1.22 12.91 1.87
CA LEU A 53 -0.93 12.02 0.76
C LEU A 53 -1.79 12.36 -0.46
N ALA A 54 -3.09 12.61 -0.26
CA ALA A 54 -4.00 13.01 -1.34
C ALA A 54 -3.51 14.27 -2.07
N GLY A 55 -2.95 15.25 -1.31
CA GLY A 55 -2.38 16.48 -1.89
C GLY A 55 -1.04 16.27 -2.64
N ARG A 56 -0.40 15.09 -2.51
CA ARG A 56 0.85 14.75 -3.20
C ARG A 56 0.66 13.81 -4.39
N LEU A 57 -0.56 13.34 -4.64
CA LEU A 57 -0.83 12.51 -5.82
C LEU A 57 -0.55 13.32 -7.09
N ASP A 58 0.29 12.75 -7.96
CA ASP A 58 0.77 13.39 -9.16
C ASP A 58 0.75 12.45 -10.39
N ALA A 59 1.48 12.80 -11.44
CA ALA A 59 1.59 12.01 -12.66
C ALA A 59 2.20 10.61 -12.41
N SER A 60 3.01 10.43 -11.37
CA SER A 60 3.58 9.12 -11.02
C SER A 60 2.49 8.13 -10.62
N PHE A 61 1.47 8.60 -9.90
CA PHE A 61 0.32 7.75 -9.56
C PHE A 61 -0.46 7.31 -10.81
N VAL A 62 -0.67 8.24 -11.74
CA VAL A 62 -1.35 7.94 -13.01
C VAL A 62 -0.54 6.94 -13.83
N GLU A 63 0.78 7.09 -13.89
CA GLU A 63 1.68 6.18 -14.61
C GLU A 63 1.70 4.78 -13.95
N ALA A 64 1.76 4.70 -12.62
CA ALA A 64 1.66 3.42 -11.92
C ALA A 64 0.32 2.71 -12.21
N ALA A 65 -0.78 3.44 -12.12
CA ALA A 65 -2.11 2.92 -12.43
C ALA A 65 -2.21 2.44 -13.89
N ARG A 66 -1.65 3.19 -14.84
CA ARG A 66 -1.61 2.82 -16.26
C ARG A 66 -0.81 1.52 -16.47
N ARG A 67 0.38 1.40 -15.88
CA ARG A 67 1.21 0.19 -15.99
C ARG A 67 0.49 -1.04 -15.44
N ILE A 68 -0.20 -0.90 -14.30
CA ILE A 68 -1.00 -2.00 -13.73
C ILE A 68 -2.20 -2.33 -14.62
N HIS A 69 -2.88 -1.34 -15.17
CA HIS A 69 -4.02 -1.53 -16.07
C HIS A 69 -3.63 -2.20 -17.37
N ASP A 70 -2.50 -1.80 -17.98
CA ASP A 70 -2.01 -2.29 -19.26
C ASP A 70 -1.16 -3.58 -19.13
N CYS A 71 -1.00 -4.09 -17.89
CA CYS A 71 -0.22 -5.29 -17.60
C CYS A 71 -0.82 -6.50 -18.33
N ARG A 72 -0.02 -7.17 -19.17
CA ARG A 72 -0.43 -8.35 -19.93
C ARG A 72 -0.26 -9.64 -19.15
N GLY A 73 0.65 -9.64 -18.16
CA GLY A 73 0.92 -10.74 -17.27
C GLY A 73 0.15 -10.59 -15.94
N ARG A 74 0.89 -10.54 -14.85
CA ARG A 74 0.35 -10.46 -13.48
C ARG A 74 1.00 -9.32 -12.72
N VAL A 75 0.29 -8.79 -11.75
CA VAL A 75 0.87 -7.85 -10.78
C VAL A 75 1.47 -8.65 -9.63
N VAL A 76 2.79 -8.66 -9.56
CA VAL A 76 3.54 -9.33 -8.48
C VAL A 76 3.79 -8.30 -7.38
N VAL A 77 3.27 -8.53 -6.18
CA VAL A 77 3.42 -7.60 -5.07
C VAL A 77 4.38 -8.18 -4.04
N SER A 78 5.37 -7.40 -3.62
CA SER A 78 6.40 -7.85 -2.67
C SER A 78 6.66 -6.83 -1.57
N GLY A 79 7.02 -7.30 -0.39
CA GLY A 79 7.33 -6.52 0.79
C GLY A 79 7.72 -7.41 1.95
N LEU A 80 8.47 -6.87 2.93
CA LEU A 80 8.95 -7.60 4.10
C LEU A 80 8.27 -7.12 5.38
N GLY A 81 8.08 -8.00 6.35
CA GLY A 81 7.51 -7.68 7.65
C GLY A 81 6.12 -7.04 7.54
N LYS A 82 5.91 -5.88 8.16
CA LYS A 82 4.62 -5.17 8.13
C LYS A 82 4.25 -4.69 6.72
N SER A 83 5.22 -4.21 5.94
CA SER A 83 5.03 -3.90 4.52
C SER A 83 4.62 -5.14 3.72
N GLY A 84 5.10 -6.33 4.09
CA GLY A 84 4.69 -7.60 3.48
C GLY A 84 3.21 -7.93 3.74
N HIS A 85 2.68 -7.63 4.93
CA HIS A 85 1.25 -7.79 5.21
C HIS A 85 0.39 -6.85 4.34
N ILE A 86 0.81 -5.61 4.18
CA ILE A 86 0.14 -4.65 3.28
C ILE A 86 0.25 -5.10 1.82
N ALA A 87 1.40 -5.61 1.39
CA ALA A 87 1.62 -6.14 0.05
C ALA A 87 0.67 -7.33 -0.25
N ARG A 88 0.50 -8.26 0.71
CA ARG A 88 -0.49 -9.36 0.59
C ARG A 88 -1.91 -8.83 0.45
N LYS A 89 -2.28 -7.83 1.26
CA LYS A 89 -3.61 -7.19 1.19
C LYS A 89 -3.82 -6.54 -0.19
N LEU A 90 -2.82 -5.83 -0.70
CA LEU A 90 -2.87 -5.19 -2.02
C LEU A 90 -3.05 -6.23 -3.13
N ALA A 91 -2.25 -7.29 -3.15
CA ALA A 91 -2.36 -8.37 -4.12
C ALA A 91 -3.76 -9.01 -4.10
N SER A 92 -4.27 -9.33 -2.90
CA SER A 92 -5.61 -9.87 -2.72
C SER A 92 -6.71 -8.93 -3.22
N THR A 93 -6.58 -7.62 -2.97
CA THR A 93 -7.55 -6.62 -3.43
C THR A 93 -7.55 -6.51 -4.95
N LEU A 94 -6.38 -6.46 -5.59
CA LEU A 94 -6.26 -6.44 -7.04
C LEU A 94 -6.89 -7.69 -7.68
N ALA A 95 -6.59 -8.89 -7.14
CA ALA A 95 -7.18 -10.13 -7.61
C ALA A 95 -8.71 -10.15 -7.46
N SER A 96 -9.24 -9.66 -6.35
CA SER A 96 -10.69 -9.58 -6.10
C SER A 96 -11.41 -8.60 -7.02
N THR A 97 -10.70 -7.64 -7.59
CA THR A 97 -11.24 -6.63 -8.51
C THR A 97 -10.95 -6.94 -9.99
N GLY A 98 -10.43 -8.13 -10.28
CA GLY A 98 -10.26 -8.63 -11.65
C GLY A 98 -8.87 -8.43 -12.25
N THR A 99 -7.90 -7.88 -11.50
CA THR A 99 -6.51 -7.78 -11.92
C THR A 99 -5.75 -9.02 -11.45
N PRO A 100 -5.19 -9.89 -12.33
CA PRO A 100 -4.39 -11.01 -11.90
C PRO A 100 -3.20 -10.57 -11.06
N ALA A 101 -3.19 -10.89 -9.77
CA ALA A 101 -2.16 -10.46 -8.83
C ALA A 101 -1.87 -11.51 -7.78
N PHE A 102 -0.61 -11.55 -7.30
CA PHE A 102 -0.20 -12.42 -6.20
C PHE A 102 0.96 -11.79 -5.41
N PHE A 103 1.15 -12.25 -4.20
CA PHE A 103 2.24 -11.84 -3.33
C PHE A 103 3.41 -12.81 -3.44
N VAL A 104 4.64 -12.26 -3.49
CA VAL A 104 5.89 -13.03 -3.38
C VAL A 104 6.70 -12.48 -2.21
N HIS A 105 7.11 -13.36 -1.30
CA HIS A 105 7.99 -12.99 -0.21
C HIS A 105 9.42 -12.76 -0.74
N PRO A 106 10.11 -11.65 -0.38
CA PRO A 106 11.42 -11.35 -0.94
C PRO A 106 12.46 -12.45 -0.75
N ALA A 107 12.47 -13.13 0.42
CA ALA A 107 13.39 -14.23 0.67
C ALA A 107 13.09 -15.45 -0.23
N GLU A 108 11.82 -15.81 -0.42
CA GLU A 108 11.43 -16.90 -1.31
C GLU A 108 11.80 -16.60 -2.77
N ALA A 109 11.63 -15.33 -3.18
CA ALA A 109 12.05 -14.86 -4.49
C ALA A 109 13.53 -15.13 -4.75
N GLN A 110 14.42 -14.88 -3.77
CA GLN A 110 15.86 -15.16 -3.89
C GLN A 110 16.19 -16.65 -4.05
N HIS A 111 15.31 -17.54 -3.58
CA HIS A 111 15.51 -19.00 -3.60
C HIS A 111 14.82 -19.70 -4.78
N GLY A 112 14.32 -18.96 -5.77
CA GLY A 112 13.81 -19.55 -7.01
C GLY A 112 12.53 -18.96 -7.56
N ASP A 113 11.69 -18.34 -6.72
CA ASP A 113 10.39 -17.82 -7.14
C ASP A 113 10.48 -16.64 -8.13
N LEU A 114 11.66 -16.02 -8.27
CA LEU A 114 11.93 -15.04 -9.34
C LEU A 114 11.71 -15.61 -10.75
N GLY A 115 11.83 -16.93 -10.92
CA GLY A 115 11.52 -17.59 -12.19
C GLY A 115 10.07 -17.47 -12.63
N MET A 116 9.16 -17.08 -11.72
CA MET A 116 7.76 -16.85 -12.03
C MET A 116 7.48 -15.48 -12.67
N ILE A 117 8.46 -14.56 -12.60
CA ILE A 117 8.33 -13.18 -13.12
C ILE A 117 8.76 -13.15 -14.58
N THR A 118 7.95 -12.52 -15.41
CA THR A 118 8.17 -12.39 -16.85
C THR A 118 8.19 -10.93 -17.29
N ALA A 119 8.59 -10.63 -18.51
CA ALA A 119 8.58 -9.28 -19.06
C ALA A 119 7.18 -8.65 -19.18
N ASP A 120 6.13 -9.47 -19.16
CA ASP A 120 4.74 -9.02 -19.24
C ASP A 120 4.16 -8.64 -17.87
N ASP A 121 4.91 -8.90 -16.77
CA ASP A 121 4.47 -8.62 -15.39
C ASP A 121 4.84 -7.19 -14.95
N VAL A 122 4.12 -6.72 -13.93
CA VAL A 122 4.46 -5.51 -13.17
C VAL A 122 4.77 -5.91 -11.74
N VAL A 123 5.93 -5.52 -11.23
CA VAL A 123 6.35 -5.82 -9.84
C VAL A 123 6.17 -4.58 -8.98
N VAL A 124 5.28 -4.68 -7.98
CA VAL A 124 5.04 -3.62 -6.99
C VAL A 124 5.79 -3.96 -5.71
N MET A 125 6.74 -3.11 -5.31
CA MET A 125 7.61 -3.32 -4.16
C MET A 125 7.32 -2.30 -3.05
N LEU A 126 6.98 -2.77 -1.84
CA LEU A 126 6.66 -1.93 -0.69
C LEU A 126 7.77 -1.97 0.35
N SER A 127 8.32 -0.81 0.68
CA SER A 127 9.32 -0.64 1.76
C SER A 127 9.28 0.79 2.28
N ASN A 128 8.98 1.00 3.57
CA ASN A 128 8.95 2.36 4.13
C ASN A 128 10.30 3.08 3.99
N SER A 129 11.41 2.42 4.35
CA SER A 129 12.76 2.99 4.17
C SER A 129 13.21 3.03 2.71
N GLY A 130 12.72 2.09 1.88
CA GLY A 130 13.23 1.86 0.54
C GLY A 130 14.64 1.26 0.48
N GLU A 131 15.18 0.84 1.65
CA GLU A 131 16.52 0.28 1.83
C GLU A 131 16.50 -1.17 2.35
N THR A 132 15.35 -1.85 2.30
CA THR A 132 15.25 -3.26 2.70
C THR A 132 16.11 -4.11 1.76
N GLY A 133 17.20 -4.68 2.30
CA GLY A 133 18.22 -5.35 1.50
C GLY A 133 17.69 -6.48 0.62
N GLU A 134 16.77 -7.28 1.17
CA GLU A 134 16.12 -8.38 0.45
C GLU A 134 15.30 -7.88 -0.77
N LEU A 135 14.61 -6.75 -0.65
CA LEU A 135 13.87 -6.16 -1.78
C LEU A 135 14.81 -5.51 -2.80
N VAL A 136 15.79 -4.73 -2.32
CA VAL A 136 16.76 -4.06 -3.20
C VAL A 136 17.56 -5.08 -4.02
N SER A 137 17.91 -6.22 -3.43
CA SER A 137 18.64 -7.29 -4.13
C SER A 137 17.83 -7.97 -5.25
N LEU A 138 16.50 -7.89 -5.23
CA LEU A 138 15.65 -8.42 -6.30
C LEU A 138 15.63 -7.51 -7.55
N VAL A 139 15.87 -6.21 -7.38
CA VAL A 139 15.74 -5.23 -8.46
C VAL A 139 16.56 -5.60 -9.72
N PRO A 140 17.86 -5.96 -9.62
CA PRO A 140 18.62 -6.33 -10.81
C PRO A 140 18.06 -7.57 -11.52
N HIS A 141 17.46 -8.50 -10.78
CA HIS A 141 16.87 -9.71 -11.35
C HIS A 141 15.58 -9.40 -12.10
N VAL A 142 14.68 -8.62 -11.48
CA VAL A 142 13.41 -8.18 -12.11
C VAL A 142 13.69 -7.39 -13.39
N LYS A 143 14.66 -6.47 -13.34
CA LYS A 143 15.07 -5.69 -14.52
C LYS A 143 15.64 -6.57 -15.65
N ARG A 144 16.44 -7.58 -15.33
CA ARG A 144 16.94 -8.54 -16.36
C ARG A 144 15.83 -9.32 -17.02
N GLN A 145 14.74 -9.61 -16.31
CA GLN A 145 13.56 -10.26 -16.86
C GLN A 145 12.70 -9.33 -17.71
N GLY A 146 12.93 -8.01 -17.64
CA GLY A 146 12.19 -7.01 -18.40
C GLY A 146 10.88 -6.56 -17.77
N ALA A 147 10.55 -7.01 -16.54
CA ALA A 147 9.37 -6.59 -15.83
C ALA A 147 9.51 -5.15 -15.31
N ALA A 148 8.41 -4.38 -15.35
CA ALA A 148 8.37 -3.03 -14.82
C ALA A 148 8.29 -3.04 -13.30
N ILE A 149 8.98 -2.09 -12.64
CA ILE A 149 9.00 -1.95 -11.19
C ILE A 149 8.27 -0.68 -10.77
N VAL A 150 7.27 -0.82 -9.90
CA VAL A 150 6.63 0.26 -9.17
C VAL A 150 7.06 0.17 -7.71
N ALA A 151 7.76 1.18 -7.19
CA ALA A 151 8.16 1.24 -5.80
C ALA A 151 7.20 2.14 -5.00
N ILE A 152 6.79 1.68 -3.82
CA ILE A 152 6.04 2.47 -2.84
C ILE A 152 6.94 2.61 -1.62
N THR A 153 7.47 3.81 -1.37
CA THR A 153 8.39 4.05 -0.24
C THR A 153 8.08 5.36 0.47
N GLY A 154 8.57 5.51 1.70
CA GLY A 154 8.55 6.78 2.43
C GLY A 154 9.79 7.65 2.18
N SER A 155 10.69 7.26 1.26
CA SER A 155 11.93 8.00 0.96
C SER A 155 12.19 8.04 -0.56
N PRO A 156 11.98 9.17 -1.21
CA PRO A 156 12.22 9.30 -2.65
C PRO A 156 13.70 9.20 -3.03
N ALA A 157 14.61 9.41 -2.09
CA ALA A 157 16.06 9.26 -2.31
C ALA A 157 16.59 7.84 -2.05
N SER A 158 15.72 6.89 -1.71
CA SER A 158 16.11 5.52 -1.40
C SER A 158 16.58 4.75 -2.62
N SER A 159 17.35 3.67 -2.36
CA SER A 159 17.84 2.75 -3.39
C SER A 159 16.71 2.16 -4.21
N LEU A 160 15.61 1.74 -3.55
CA LEU A 160 14.47 1.17 -4.24
C LEU A 160 13.72 2.19 -5.10
N ALA A 161 13.49 3.43 -4.59
CA ALA A 161 12.86 4.50 -5.32
C ALA A 161 13.67 4.90 -6.57
N SER A 162 14.99 5.05 -6.41
CA SER A 162 15.91 5.41 -7.50
C SER A 162 16.02 4.34 -8.58
N ALA A 163 15.83 3.07 -8.20
CA ALA A 163 15.94 1.96 -9.12
C ALA A 163 14.62 1.59 -9.81
N ALA A 164 13.47 2.05 -9.31
CA ALA A 164 12.16 1.75 -9.88
C ALA A 164 11.89 2.53 -11.16
N ASP A 165 10.99 2.01 -12.00
CA ASP A 165 10.49 2.71 -13.19
C ASP A 165 9.46 3.78 -12.81
N VAL A 166 8.72 3.55 -11.72
CA VAL A 166 7.79 4.50 -11.12
C VAL A 166 7.93 4.45 -9.60
N HIS A 167 8.04 5.62 -8.97
CA HIS A 167 8.05 5.74 -7.52
C HIS A 167 6.79 6.45 -7.02
N LEU A 168 6.16 5.89 -6.00
CA LEU A 168 5.05 6.48 -5.27
C LEU A 168 5.52 6.85 -3.86
N ASP A 169 5.50 8.14 -3.55
CA ASP A 169 5.89 8.66 -2.23
C ASP A 169 4.75 8.47 -1.22
N ALA A 170 4.92 7.52 -0.32
CA ALA A 170 4.03 7.23 0.79
C ALA A 170 4.56 7.75 2.14
N ALA A 171 5.46 8.73 2.13
CA ALA A 171 6.03 9.30 3.36
C ALA A 171 4.94 9.85 4.29
N VAL A 172 5.10 9.59 5.58
CA VAL A 172 4.27 10.16 6.66
C VAL A 172 5.12 11.08 7.53
N GLY A 173 4.53 12.17 8.02
CA GLY A 173 5.25 13.13 8.86
C GLY A 173 5.47 12.64 10.29
N ALA A 174 4.65 11.70 10.76
CA ALA A 174 4.75 11.06 12.07
C ALA A 174 3.97 9.76 12.05
N GLU A 175 4.49 8.75 12.77
CA GLU A 175 3.74 7.53 13.06
C GLU A 175 2.63 7.81 14.08
N ALA A 176 1.47 7.19 13.92
CA ALA A 176 0.35 7.37 14.85
C ALA A 176 0.53 6.57 16.16
N CYS A 177 1.47 5.63 16.21
CA CYS A 177 1.77 4.87 17.41
C CYS A 177 2.27 5.78 18.53
N PRO A 178 1.59 5.85 19.72
CA PRO A 178 1.99 6.72 20.81
C PRO A 178 3.38 6.42 21.37
N LEU A 179 3.89 5.21 21.15
CA LEU A 179 5.22 4.77 21.59
C LEU A 179 6.28 4.91 20.51
N GLY A 180 5.91 5.27 19.27
CA GLY A 180 6.82 5.35 18.14
C GLY A 180 7.45 4.00 17.72
N LEU A 181 6.84 2.88 18.11
CA LEU A 181 7.38 1.53 17.91
C LEU A 181 6.74 0.79 16.74
N ALA A 182 5.58 1.22 16.31
CA ALA A 182 4.84 0.54 15.25
C ALA A 182 4.53 1.52 14.11
N PRO A 183 4.81 1.15 12.85
CA PRO A 183 4.26 1.86 11.70
C PRO A 183 2.75 1.66 11.65
N THR A 184 2.03 2.70 11.33
CA THR A 184 0.57 2.77 11.27
C THR A 184 0.10 3.26 9.90
#